data_4bfc8d0907b310a083bad2c2c2e3201d
#
_entry.id   4bfc8d0907b310a083bad2c2c2e3201d
#
_cell.length_a   1.000
_cell.length_b   1.000
_cell.length_c   1.000
_cell.angle_alpha   90.00
_cell.angle_beta   90.00
_cell.angle_gamma   90.00
#
_symmetry.space_group_name_H-M   'P 1'
#
loop_
_entity.id
_entity.type
_entity.pdbx_description
1 polymer ?
#
loop_
_entity_poly.entity_id
_entity_poly.type
_entity_poly.pdbx_seq_one_letter_code
_entity_poly.pdbx_strand_id
1 'polypeptide(L)'
;RVQIEALNASVGTRAVRGEPLAAIDQNELMLSLNERLSALRERSDEGRYLEAGGERLSPEQRALFAPLAESPEFSPSLHLALDTIALRCGPRQEGLYKADLDPAFDRNNCSSIRAQEPVELLSGWSNGMRLARTRYSLGWIAASAPLSPAVPAELRASLVEGGEQVRTARALSLPVGEHGAQVELPAGTFLSVATSQIGIPGSGLIVGSEQGVHRVSLSAVDIESVSGRELTRRAVLEEAFTHLGEDYGWGGYRGARDCSRLMLDIFASFGIHLPRFSGNQ
;
A
#
# COMPACT_ATOMS: atom_id res chain seq x y z
N ARG A 1 7.56 -24.50 -0.76
CA ARG A 1 6.40 -24.02 -1.52
C ARG A 1 5.11 -24.69 -1.01
N VAL A 2 5.03 -26.01 -0.96
CA VAL A 2 3.88 -26.77 -0.42
C VAL A 2 3.54 -26.34 1.02
N GLN A 3 4.52 -26.06 1.88
CA GLN A 3 4.28 -25.58 3.25
C GLN A 3 3.74 -24.15 3.30
N ILE A 4 4.19 -23.26 2.41
CA ILE A 4 3.66 -21.91 2.28
C ILE A 4 2.20 -21.96 1.78
N GLU A 5 1.93 -22.79 0.79
CA GLU A 5 0.56 -22.99 0.28
C GLU A 5 -0.38 -23.58 1.35
N ALA A 6 0.12 -24.52 2.16
CA ALA A 6 -0.62 -25.08 3.29
C ALA A 6 -0.83 -24.04 4.40
N LEU A 7 0.18 -23.25 4.73
CA LEU A 7 0.08 -22.14 5.69
C LEU A 7 -0.93 -21.11 5.19
N ASN A 8 -0.82 -20.70 3.94
CA ASN A 8 -1.74 -19.77 3.29
C ASN A 8 -3.18 -20.30 3.24
N ALA A 9 -3.37 -21.61 3.10
CA ALA A 9 -4.69 -22.23 3.16
C ALA A 9 -5.25 -22.34 4.58
N SER A 10 -4.40 -22.44 5.60
CA SER A 10 -4.79 -22.62 7.01
C SER A 10 -5.20 -21.33 7.71
N VAL A 11 -4.69 -20.18 7.24
CA VAL A 11 -4.93 -18.85 7.85
C VAL A 11 -6.14 -18.17 7.21
N GLY A 12 -7.25 -18.83 7.06
CA GLY A 12 -8.51 -18.28 6.54
C GLY A 12 -8.39 -17.33 5.34
N THR A 13 -9.15 -17.54 4.33
CA THR A 13 -9.05 -16.98 2.98
C THR A 13 -8.98 -15.45 2.87
N ARG A 14 -9.36 -14.69 3.90
CA ARG A 14 -9.37 -13.21 3.90
C ARG A 14 -8.03 -12.54 4.20
N ALA A 15 -7.16 -13.20 4.94
CA ALA A 15 -5.96 -12.55 5.47
C ALA A 15 -4.70 -12.76 4.61
N VAL A 16 -4.66 -13.79 3.78
CA VAL A 16 -3.41 -14.29 3.18
C VAL A 16 -3.36 -14.20 1.65
N ARG A 17 -4.48 -14.28 1.02
CA ARG A 17 -4.61 -13.91 -0.39
C ARG A 17 -5.11 -12.49 -0.40
N GLY A 18 -4.28 -11.51 -0.57
CA GLY A 18 -4.79 -10.18 -0.85
C GLY A 18 -5.97 -10.33 -1.81
N GLU A 19 -7.20 -10.16 -1.31
CA GLU A 19 -8.40 -10.31 -2.13
C GLU A 19 -8.18 -9.50 -3.41
N PRO A 20 -8.53 -10.04 -4.58
CA PRO A 20 -8.42 -9.27 -5.82
C PRO A 20 -9.05 -7.91 -5.58
N LEU A 21 -8.35 -6.84 -5.95
CA LEU A 21 -8.90 -5.49 -5.86
C LEU A 21 -10.29 -5.35 -6.55
N ALA A 22 -10.70 -6.35 -7.32
CA ALA A 22 -11.96 -6.39 -8.06
C ALA A 22 -13.20 -6.78 -7.24
N ALA A 23 -13.06 -7.46 -6.10
CA ALA A 23 -14.22 -7.94 -5.32
C ALA A 23 -14.48 -7.04 -4.11
N ILE A 24 -15.07 -5.86 -4.34
CA ILE A 24 -15.50 -4.98 -3.24
C ILE A 24 -16.97 -5.23 -2.94
N ASP A 25 -17.25 -5.73 -1.74
CA ASP A 25 -18.57 -5.54 -1.15
C ASP A 25 -18.69 -4.08 -0.68
N GLN A 26 -19.48 -3.30 -1.40
CA GLN A 26 -19.66 -1.88 -1.11
C GLN A 26 -20.23 -1.63 0.28
N ASN A 27 -21.09 -2.52 0.79
CA ASN A 27 -21.68 -2.38 2.11
C ASN A 27 -20.62 -2.63 3.20
N GLU A 28 -19.81 -3.68 3.05
CA GLU A 28 -18.71 -3.97 3.97
C GLU A 28 -17.68 -2.84 3.99
N LEU A 29 -17.37 -2.29 2.80
CA LEU A 29 -16.48 -1.15 2.65
C LEU A 29 -17.01 0.08 3.40
N MET A 30 -18.29 0.42 3.17
CA MET A 30 -18.95 1.56 3.82
C MET A 30 -19.02 1.42 5.33
N LEU A 31 -19.33 0.21 5.82
CA LEU A 31 -19.34 -0.07 7.25
C LEU A 31 -17.95 0.18 7.86
N SER A 32 -16.91 -0.40 7.28
CA SER A 32 -15.52 -0.21 7.74
C SER A 32 -15.05 1.23 7.71
N LEU A 33 -15.43 2.01 6.68
CA LEU A 33 -15.13 3.43 6.59
C LEU A 33 -15.84 4.23 7.68
N ASN A 34 -17.14 4.00 7.87
CA ASN A 34 -17.93 4.73 8.83
C ASN A 34 -17.54 4.43 10.28
N GLU A 35 -17.18 3.19 10.60
CA GLU A 35 -16.62 2.83 11.91
C GLU A 35 -15.32 3.60 12.18
N ARG A 36 -14.44 3.68 11.19
CA ARG A 36 -13.17 4.41 11.31
C ARG A 36 -13.37 5.90 11.45
N LEU A 37 -14.22 6.51 10.63
CA LEU A 37 -14.55 7.94 10.71
C LEU A 37 -15.18 8.29 12.05
N SER A 38 -16.12 7.47 12.52
CA SER A 38 -16.74 7.64 13.84
C SER A 38 -15.72 7.60 14.97
N ALA A 39 -14.77 6.66 14.92
CA ALA A 39 -13.71 6.55 15.92
C ALA A 39 -12.73 7.74 15.88
N LEU A 40 -12.41 8.27 14.69
CA LEU A 40 -11.59 9.49 14.57
C LEU A 40 -12.30 10.70 15.13
N ARG A 41 -13.60 10.86 14.83
CA ARG A 41 -14.44 11.94 15.30
C ARG A 41 -14.56 11.93 16.82
N GLU A 42 -14.95 10.79 17.40
CA GLU A 42 -15.08 10.62 18.85
C GLU A 42 -13.81 11.03 19.60
N ARG A 43 -12.66 10.51 19.18
CA ARG A 43 -11.36 10.82 19.81
C ARG A 43 -10.96 12.28 19.65
N SER A 44 -11.36 12.92 18.55
CA SER A 44 -11.14 14.35 18.32
C SER A 44 -12.08 15.21 19.17
N ASP A 45 -13.35 14.83 19.32
CA ASP A 45 -14.34 15.51 20.16
C ASP A 45 -13.94 15.46 21.64
N GLU A 46 -13.41 14.32 22.10
CA GLU A 46 -12.87 14.15 23.46
C GLU A 46 -11.52 14.87 23.68
N GLY A 47 -10.90 15.41 22.63
CA GLY A 47 -9.59 16.06 22.71
C GLY A 47 -8.44 15.08 22.90
N ARG A 48 -8.64 13.80 22.58
CA ARG A 48 -7.57 12.79 22.56
C ARG A 48 -6.68 12.88 21.31
N TYR A 49 -7.19 13.53 20.25
CA TYR A 49 -6.44 13.87 19.05
C TYR A 49 -6.38 15.39 18.87
N LEU A 50 -5.17 15.84 18.58
CA LEU A 50 -4.80 17.25 18.48
C LEU A 50 -4.14 17.52 17.13
N GLU A 51 -4.08 18.79 16.73
CA GLU A 51 -3.23 19.27 15.65
C GLU A 51 -1.74 19.14 16.02
N ALA A 52 -0.85 19.33 15.05
CA ALA A 52 0.60 19.26 15.26
C ALA A 52 1.11 20.33 16.26
N GLY A 53 0.42 21.46 16.40
CA GLY A 53 0.74 22.49 17.37
C GLY A 53 0.14 22.28 18.78
N GLY A 54 -0.61 21.20 18.98
CA GLY A 54 -1.25 20.86 20.25
C GLY A 54 -2.65 21.45 20.44
N GLU A 55 -3.16 22.14 19.44
CA GLU A 55 -4.51 22.70 19.48
C GLU A 55 -5.56 21.60 19.23
N ARG A 56 -6.77 21.82 19.76
CA ARG A 56 -7.93 21.00 19.42
C ARG A 56 -8.38 21.28 17.99
N LEU A 57 -8.83 20.23 17.30
CA LEU A 57 -9.44 20.39 15.98
C LEU A 57 -10.64 21.35 16.04
N SER A 58 -10.74 22.20 15.03
CA SER A 58 -11.92 23.07 14.87
C SER A 58 -13.19 22.24 14.58
N PRO A 59 -14.40 22.80 14.75
CA PRO A 59 -15.62 22.11 14.39
C PRO A 59 -15.65 21.65 12.91
N GLU A 60 -15.13 22.47 12.00
CA GLU A 60 -15.05 22.18 10.57
C GLU A 60 -14.10 21.00 10.28
N GLN A 61 -12.95 20.95 10.96
CA GLN A 61 -12.00 19.86 10.84
C GLN A 61 -12.57 18.55 11.38
N ARG A 62 -13.30 18.59 12.50
CA ARG A 62 -14.01 17.41 13.04
C ARG A 62 -15.15 16.94 12.14
N ALA A 63 -15.80 17.88 11.44
CA ALA A 63 -16.87 17.54 10.48
C ALA A 63 -16.35 16.67 9.31
N LEU A 64 -15.06 16.75 8.96
CA LEU A 64 -14.45 15.87 7.96
C LEU A 64 -14.54 14.38 8.33
N PHE A 65 -14.67 14.07 9.62
CA PHE A 65 -14.82 12.69 10.11
C PHE A 65 -16.29 12.30 10.32
N ALA A 66 -17.24 13.05 9.76
CA ALA A 66 -18.63 12.61 9.78
C ALA A 66 -18.78 11.31 8.97
N PRO A 67 -19.54 10.33 9.48
CA PRO A 67 -19.89 9.15 8.70
C PRO A 67 -20.52 9.54 7.36
N LEU A 68 -20.18 8.81 6.34
CA LEU A 68 -20.76 9.00 5.01
C LEU A 68 -22.24 8.62 5.06
N ALA A 69 -23.12 9.55 4.74
CA ALA A 69 -24.58 9.32 4.78
C ALA A 69 -25.06 8.42 3.64
N GLU A 70 -24.39 8.52 2.50
CA GLU A 70 -24.68 7.72 1.30
C GLU A 70 -23.40 7.06 0.81
N SER A 71 -23.56 5.93 0.13
CA SER A 71 -22.43 5.29 -0.56
C SER A 71 -21.98 6.21 -1.70
N PRO A 72 -20.71 6.63 -1.71
CA PRO A 72 -20.22 7.36 -2.87
C PRO A 72 -20.34 6.49 -4.11
N GLU A 73 -20.59 7.13 -5.25
CA GLU A 73 -20.53 6.42 -6.52
C GLU A 73 -19.10 5.91 -6.73
N PHE A 74 -18.94 4.58 -6.70
CA PHE A 74 -17.65 3.96 -6.92
C PHE A 74 -17.37 3.82 -8.41
N SER A 75 -16.31 4.47 -8.88
CA SER A 75 -15.77 4.33 -10.22
C SER A 75 -14.32 3.86 -10.14
N PRO A 76 -14.10 2.56 -9.90
CA PRO A 76 -12.77 2.04 -9.61
C PRO A 76 -11.82 2.18 -10.80
N SER A 77 -10.64 2.75 -10.57
CA SER A 77 -9.54 2.78 -11.54
C SER A 77 -8.24 2.35 -10.88
N LEU A 78 -7.50 1.47 -11.54
CA LEU A 78 -6.23 0.93 -11.04
C LEU A 78 -5.07 1.78 -11.55
N HIS A 79 -4.13 2.08 -10.67
CA HIS A 79 -2.92 2.86 -10.94
C HIS A 79 -1.72 2.22 -10.25
N LEU A 80 -0.51 2.65 -10.60
CA LEU A 80 0.72 2.35 -9.85
C LEU A 80 1.18 3.61 -9.13
N ALA A 81 1.58 3.47 -7.87
CA ALA A 81 2.22 4.55 -7.13
C ALA A 81 3.59 4.84 -7.74
N LEU A 82 3.92 6.09 -8.01
CA LEU A 82 5.21 6.47 -8.58
C LEU A 82 6.25 6.80 -7.50
N ASP A 83 5.77 7.06 -6.29
CA ASP A 83 6.59 7.29 -5.09
C ASP A 83 5.86 6.76 -3.87
N THR A 84 6.46 6.89 -2.69
CA THR A 84 5.81 6.56 -1.43
C THR A 84 4.68 7.54 -1.13
N ILE A 85 3.46 7.02 -1.00
CA ILE A 85 2.24 7.79 -0.76
C ILE A 85 1.72 7.50 0.64
N ALA A 86 1.42 8.53 1.43
CA ALA A 86 0.72 8.36 2.70
C ALA A 86 -0.74 7.98 2.46
N LEU A 87 -1.18 6.87 3.04
CA LEU A 87 -2.58 6.45 3.07
C LEU A 87 -3.20 6.89 4.39
N ARG A 88 -4.06 7.89 4.36
CA ARG A 88 -4.65 8.54 5.52
C ARG A 88 -5.86 7.78 6.04
N CYS A 89 -6.07 7.80 7.34
CA CYS A 89 -7.22 7.16 7.98
C CYS A 89 -8.52 7.94 7.79
N GLY A 90 -8.42 9.26 7.69
CA GLY A 90 -9.51 10.19 7.42
C GLY A 90 -9.21 11.11 6.25
N PRO A 91 -10.24 11.81 5.68
CA PRO A 91 -10.12 12.61 4.47
C PRO A 91 -9.47 13.98 4.73
N ARG A 92 -8.26 13.98 5.29
CA ARG A 92 -7.42 15.16 5.50
C ARG A 92 -5.94 14.82 5.35
N GLN A 93 -5.14 15.80 4.92
CA GLN A 93 -3.70 15.59 4.75
C GLN A 93 -2.95 15.73 6.08
N GLU A 94 -3.40 16.63 6.96
CA GLU A 94 -2.75 16.93 8.21
C GLU A 94 -2.82 15.76 9.19
N GLY A 95 -1.79 15.68 10.03
CA GLY A 95 -1.68 14.64 11.04
C GLY A 95 -2.65 14.83 12.21
N LEU A 96 -2.80 13.78 12.98
CA LEU A 96 -3.50 13.75 14.27
C LEU A 96 -2.56 13.21 15.33
N TYR A 97 -2.39 13.92 16.42
CA TYR A 97 -1.42 13.60 17.45
C TYR A 97 -2.07 13.45 18.81
N LYS A 98 -1.47 12.65 19.68
CA LYS A 98 -1.80 12.63 21.11
C LYS A 98 -1.11 13.82 21.82
N ALA A 99 -1.34 13.95 23.13
CA ALA A 99 -0.80 15.03 23.94
C ALA A 99 0.74 15.10 23.98
N ASP A 100 1.42 14.02 23.67
CA ASP A 100 2.88 13.95 23.53
C ASP A 100 3.41 14.61 22.23
N LEU A 101 2.53 14.88 21.29
CA LEU A 101 2.82 15.50 19.99
C LEU A 101 3.98 14.86 19.22
N ASP A 102 4.22 13.56 19.43
CA ASP A 102 5.28 12.85 18.73
C ASP A 102 4.98 12.72 17.22
N PRO A 103 5.78 13.35 16.35
CA PRO A 103 5.55 13.35 14.92
C PRO A 103 5.66 11.96 14.28
N ALA A 104 6.36 11.02 14.92
CA ALA A 104 6.45 9.64 14.45
C ALA A 104 5.14 8.86 14.65
N PHE A 105 4.19 9.40 15.43
CA PHE A 105 2.92 8.75 15.77
C PHE A 105 1.70 9.53 15.23
N ASP A 106 1.74 9.94 13.97
CA ASP A 106 0.58 10.52 13.28
C ASP A 106 -0.59 9.53 13.19
N ARG A 107 -1.63 9.76 13.99
CA ARG A 107 -2.83 8.89 14.10
C ARG A 107 -3.76 8.96 12.89
N ASN A 108 -3.57 9.96 12.01
CA ASN A 108 -4.24 10.00 10.72
C ASN A 108 -3.49 9.21 9.64
N ASN A 109 -2.33 8.65 9.92
CA ASN A 109 -1.60 7.81 8.98
C ASN A 109 -1.94 6.33 9.20
N CYS A 110 -2.74 5.75 8.29
CA CYS A 110 -3.15 4.34 8.35
C CYS A 110 -2.09 3.41 7.78
N SER A 111 -1.46 3.82 6.69
CA SER A 111 -0.44 3.05 6.00
C SER A 111 0.39 3.96 5.08
N SER A 112 1.42 3.39 4.49
CA SER A 112 2.07 3.93 3.30
C SER A 112 1.89 2.97 2.13
N ILE A 113 1.79 3.54 0.94
CA ILE A 113 1.83 2.82 -0.33
C ILE A 113 3.23 3.05 -0.88
N ARG A 114 3.93 2.01 -1.27
CA ARG A 114 5.29 2.14 -1.79
C ARG A 114 5.30 2.38 -3.29
N ALA A 115 6.41 2.89 -3.80
CA ALA A 115 6.61 3.01 -5.24
C ALA A 115 6.31 1.67 -5.95
N GLN A 116 5.61 1.74 -7.08
CA GLN A 116 5.17 0.64 -7.92
C GLN A 116 4.10 -0.30 -7.30
N GLU A 117 3.61 -0.02 -6.09
CA GLU A 117 2.46 -0.76 -5.57
C GLU A 117 1.17 -0.39 -6.32
N PRO A 118 0.33 -1.39 -6.64
CA PRO A 118 -1.00 -1.15 -7.22
C PRO A 118 -1.92 -0.42 -6.25
N VAL A 119 -2.58 0.62 -6.74
CA VAL A 119 -3.53 1.47 -6.01
C VAL A 119 -4.82 1.54 -6.79
N GLU A 120 -5.93 1.14 -6.19
CA GLU A 120 -7.25 1.32 -6.77
C GLU A 120 -7.89 2.58 -6.18
N LEU A 121 -8.13 3.57 -7.02
CA LEU A 121 -8.96 4.73 -6.68
C LEU A 121 -10.41 4.29 -6.76
N LEU A 122 -11.20 4.55 -5.71
CA LEU A 122 -12.56 4.04 -5.59
C LEU A 122 -13.61 5.10 -5.90
N SER A 123 -13.38 6.36 -5.52
CA SER A 123 -14.35 7.42 -5.68
C SER A 123 -13.70 8.75 -6.05
N GLY A 124 -14.54 9.70 -6.37
CA GLY A 124 -14.17 11.10 -6.52
C GLY A 124 -13.64 11.75 -5.25
N TRP A 125 -13.66 13.06 -5.23
CA TRP A 125 -12.96 13.89 -4.26
C TRP A 125 -13.79 14.24 -3.04
N SER A 126 -13.16 14.18 -1.87
CA SER A 126 -13.63 14.88 -0.69
C SER A 126 -12.46 15.64 -0.08
N ASN A 127 -12.59 16.94 0.12
CA ASN A 127 -11.58 17.81 0.76
C ASN A 127 -10.17 17.67 0.14
N GLY A 128 -10.08 17.59 -1.20
CA GLY A 128 -8.79 17.38 -1.89
C GLY A 128 -8.17 15.99 -1.70
N MET A 129 -8.94 15.05 -1.18
CA MET A 129 -8.53 13.67 -0.96
C MET A 129 -9.36 12.72 -1.83
N ARG A 130 -8.77 11.59 -2.23
CA ARG A 130 -9.43 10.49 -2.92
C ARG A 130 -9.47 9.25 -2.03
N LEU A 131 -10.59 8.54 -2.06
CA LEU A 131 -10.65 7.23 -1.44
C LEU A 131 -9.86 6.24 -2.30
N ALA A 132 -8.94 5.53 -1.66
CA ALA A 132 -8.02 4.60 -2.31
C ALA A 132 -7.92 3.30 -1.52
N ARG A 133 -7.69 2.22 -2.24
CA ARG A 133 -7.47 0.88 -1.68
C ARG A 133 -6.19 0.28 -2.24
N THR A 134 -5.48 -0.42 -1.37
CA THR A 134 -4.39 -1.33 -1.75
C THR A 134 -4.80 -2.76 -1.41
N ARG A 135 -3.94 -3.73 -1.69
CA ARG A 135 -4.15 -5.13 -1.30
C ARG A 135 -4.40 -5.31 0.20
N TYR A 136 -3.81 -4.47 1.05
CA TYR A 136 -3.78 -4.66 2.50
C TYR A 136 -4.43 -3.54 3.31
N SER A 137 -4.82 -2.44 2.69
CA SER A 137 -5.36 -1.28 3.41
C SER A 137 -6.28 -0.43 2.55
N LEU A 138 -7.18 0.29 3.23
CA LEU A 138 -8.14 1.24 2.69
C LEU A 138 -7.95 2.58 3.38
N GLY A 139 -8.07 3.70 2.66
CA GLY A 139 -7.97 5.04 3.23
C GLY A 139 -8.03 6.13 2.16
N TRP A 140 -7.54 7.29 2.49
CA TRP A 140 -7.52 8.44 1.60
C TRP A 140 -6.10 8.81 1.21
N ILE A 141 -5.91 9.18 -0.05
CA ILE A 141 -4.67 9.77 -0.56
C ILE A 141 -4.94 11.19 -1.06
N ALA A 142 -3.89 12.02 -1.05
CA ALA A 142 -3.98 13.36 -1.61
C ALA A 142 -4.35 13.33 -3.08
N ALA A 143 -5.07 14.34 -3.53
CA ALA A 143 -5.40 14.53 -4.93
C ALA A 143 -4.18 14.57 -5.84
N SER A 144 -3.11 15.17 -5.34
CA SER A 144 -1.82 15.33 -6.00
C SER A 144 -0.88 14.14 -5.80
N ALA A 145 -1.37 13.03 -5.23
CA ALA A 145 -0.53 11.84 -5.04
C ALA A 145 0.07 11.38 -6.36
N PRO A 146 1.38 11.06 -6.40
CA PRO A 146 2.06 10.67 -7.61
C PRO A 146 1.62 9.27 -8.05
N LEU A 147 0.71 9.22 -9.00
CA LEU A 147 0.17 8.00 -9.59
C LEU A 147 0.44 7.96 -11.09
N SER A 148 0.65 6.77 -11.62
CA SER A 148 0.64 6.55 -13.07
C SER A 148 -0.73 6.90 -13.65
N PRO A 149 -0.85 7.09 -14.97
CA PRO A 149 -2.13 6.94 -15.65
C PRO A 149 -2.79 5.60 -15.33
N ALA A 150 -4.09 5.47 -15.61
CA ALA A 150 -4.83 4.24 -15.36
C ALA A 150 -4.16 3.03 -16.04
N VAL A 151 -4.05 1.93 -15.30
CA VAL A 151 -3.49 0.67 -15.80
C VAL A 151 -4.36 0.14 -16.93
N PRO A 152 -3.77 -0.20 -18.09
CA PRO A 152 -4.48 -0.85 -19.19
C PRO A 152 -5.15 -2.16 -18.75
N ALA A 153 -6.33 -2.44 -19.30
CA ALA A 153 -7.15 -3.59 -18.90
C ALA A 153 -6.41 -4.93 -19.01
N GLU A 154 -5.55 -5.08 -20.02
CA GLU A 154 -4.74 -6.29 -20.26
C GLU A 154 -3.64 -6.54 -19.24
N LEU A 155 -3.26 -5.52 -18.45
CA LEU A 155 -2.27 -5.66 -17.36
C LEU A 155 -2.93 -5.82 -15.99
N ARG A 156 -4.22 -5.55 -15.88
CA ARG A 156 -4.94 -5.55 -14.60
C ARG A 156 -4.82 -6.90 -13.87
N ALA A 157 -5.05 -8.01 -14.56
CA ALA A 157 -4.97 -9.34 -13.96
C ALA A 157 -3.60 -9.62 -13.34
N SER A 158 -2.52 -9.24 -14.01
CA SER A 158 -1.15 -9.44 -13.51
C SER A 158 -0.86 -8.66 -12.21
N LEU A 159 -1.55 -7.54 -11.99
CA LEU A 159 -1.36 -6.70 -10.81
C LEU A 159 -2.29 -7.05 -9.64
N VAL A 160 -3.46 -7.63 -9.93
CA VAL A 160 -4.56 -7.81 -8.98
C VAL A 160 -4.66 -9.26 -8.50
N GLU A 161 -4.49 -10.24 -9.39
CA GLU A 161 -4.78 -11.66 -9.11
C GLU A 161 -3.62 -12.42 -8.43
N GLY A 162 -2.58 -11.70 -7.97
CA GLY A 162 -1.47 -12.33 -7.25
C GLY A 162 -0.51 -13.10 -8.16
N GLY A 163 -0.23 -12.55 -9.34
CA GLY A 163 0.74 -13.08 -10.28
C GLY A 163 2.17 -13.18 -9.71
N GLU A 164 3.07 -13.70 -10.51
CA GLU A 164 4.50 -13.75 -10.17
C GLU A 164 5.03 -12.35 -9.88
N GLN A 165 5.82 -12.24 -8.83
CA GLN A 165 6.48 -11.00 -8.43
C GLN A 165 7.98 -11.21 -8.31
N VAL A 166 8.71 -10.17 -8.62
CA VAL A 166 10.14 -10.04 -8.33
C VAL A 166 10.38 -8.84 -7.43
N ARG A 167 11.52 -8.79 -6.78
CA ARG A 167 11.97 -7.66 -5.98
C ARG A 167 13.27 -7.13 -6.57
N THR A 168 13.46 -5.81 -6.65
CA THR A 168 14.75 -5.23 -7.05
C THR A 168 15.82 -5.54 -6.01
N ALA A 169 16.96 -6.08 -6.45
CA ALA A 169 18.10 -6.39 -5.57
C ALA A 169 18.88 -5.13 -5.14
N ARG A 170 18.78 -4.06 -5.93
CA ARG A 170 19.43 -2.77 -5.70
C ARG A 170 18.58 -1.63 -6.25
N ALA A 171 18.94 -0.40 -5.93
CA ALA A 171 18.33 0.77 -6.57
C ALA A 171 18.68 0.80 -8.06
N LEU A 172 17.68 1.08 -8.90
CA LEU A 172 17.79 1.12 -10.35
C LEU A 172 17.16 2.41 -10.90
N SER A 173 17.74 2.94 -11.96
CA SER A 173 17.13 3.99 -12.78
C SER A 173 16.91 3.43 -14.17
N LEU A 174 15.67 3.42 -14.63
CA LEU A 174 15.27 2.75 -15.86
C LEU A 174 14.66 3.74 -16.84
N PRO A 175 15.13 3.77 -18.10
CA PRO A 175 14.42 4.47 -19.15
C PRO A 175 13.15 3.67 -19.54
N VAL A 176 12.00 4.33 -19.56
CA VAL A 176 10.73 3.73 -19.96
C VAL A 176 10.04 4.55 -21.04
N GLY A 177 9.18 3.89 -21.82
CA GLY A 177 8.45 4.51 -22.90
C GLY A 177 9.33 4.98 -24.07
N GLU A 178 8.69 5.50 -25.11
CA GLU A 178 9.37 5.91 -26.35
C GLU A 178 10.30 7.11 -26.16
N HIS A 179 10.02 7.96 -25.17
CA HIS A 179 10.80 9.17 -24.88
C HIS A 179 11.84 8.99 -23.76
N GLY A 180 12.05 7.76 -23.28
CA GLY A 180 13.08 7.44 -22.31
C GLY A 180 12.89 8.12 -20.95
N ALA A 181 11.64 8.29 -20.48
CA ALA A 181 11.38 8.81 -19.15
C ALA A 181 12.06 7.94 -18.10
N GLN A 182 12.79 8.57 -17.17
CA GLN A 182 13.49 7.84 -16.12
C GLN A 182 12.54 7.48 -14.99
N VAL A 183 12.54 6.20 -14.58
CA VAL A 183 11.84 5.72 -13.40
C VAL A 183 12.85 5.21 -12.39
N GLU A 184 12.80 5.80 -11.20
CA GLU A 184 13.65 5.40 -10.08
C GLU A 184 12.96 4.27 -9.30
N LEU A 185 13.64 3.14 -9.17
CA LEU A 185 13.20 1.98 -8.40
C LEU A 185 14.13 1.80 -7.21
N PRO A 186 13.73 2.12 -5.99
CA PRO A 186 14.51 1.80 -4.80
C PRO A 186 14.81 0.30 -4.68
N ALA A 187 15.88 -0.07 -4.00
CA ALA A 187 16.14 -1.46 -3.62
C ALA A 187 14.93 -2.02 -2.83
N GLY A 188 14.57 -3.27 -3.09
CA GLY A 188 13.43 -3.91 -2.45
C GLY A 188 12.06 -3.54 -3.05
N THR A 189 12.01 -2.83 -4.17
CA THR A 189 10.75 -2.55 -4.88
C THR A 189 10.18 -3.83 -5.48
N PHE A 190 8.92 -4.13 -5.17
CA PHE A 190 8.19 -5.25 -5.76
C PHE A 190 7.63 -4.89 -7.12
N LEU A 191 7.86 -5.73 -8.11
CA LEU A 191 7.34 -5.60 -9.47
C LEU A 191 6.56 -6.84 -9.86
N SER A 192 5.37 -6.66 -10.43
CA SER A 192 4.58 -7.77 -10.96
C SER A 192 5.05 -8.16 -12.35
N VAL A 193 5.04 -9.45 -12.65
CA VAL A 193 5.34 -10.01 -13.97
C VAL A 193 4.04 -10.09 -14.78
N ALA A 194 4.05 -9.59 -16.01
CA ALA A 194 2.91 -9.75 -16.91
C ALA A 194 2.63 -11.23 -17.17
N THR A 195 1.36 -11.65 -17.09
CA THR A 195 0.94 -13.06 -17.15
C THR A 195 1.47 -13.79 -18.39
N SER A 196 1.63 -13.08 -19.50
CA SER A 196 2.18 -13.61 -20.76
C SER A 196 3.69 -13.91 -20.72
N GLN A 197 4.40 -13.51 -19.66
CA GLN A 197 5.86 -13.62 -19.52
C GLN A 197 6.28 -14.43 -18.28
N ILE A 198 5.33 -15.09 -17.62
CA ILE A 198 5.62 -15.95 -16.47
C ILE A 198 6.63 -17.03 -16.85
N GLY A 199 7.65 -17.20 -16.01
CA GLY A 199 8.71 -18.19 -16.20
C GLY A 199 9.89 -17.71 -17.05
N ILE A 200 9.89 -16.45 -17.55
CA ILE A 200 11.05 -15.85 -18.22
C ILE A 200 11.68 -14.83 -17.24
N PRO A 201 12.79 -15.18 -16.58
CA PRO A 201 13.38 -14.34 -15.55
C PRO A 201 13.67 -12.91 -16.04
N GLY A 202 13.21 -11.92 -15.27
CA GLY A 202 13.43 -10.50 -15.55
C GLY A 202 12.67 -9.93 -16.74
N SER A 203 11.83 -10.71 -17.41
CA SER A 203 11.08 -10.26 -18.59
C SER A 203 9.65 -9.87 -18.23
N GLY A 204 9.11 -8.89 -18.97
CA GLY A 204 7.71 -8.48 -18.85
C GLY A 204 7.33 -7.88 -17.50
N LEU A 205 8.27 -7.24 -16.81
CA LEU A 205 7.99 -6.55 -15.55
C LEU A 205 7.14 -5.30 -15.79
N ILE A 206 6.14 -5.09 -14.95
CA ILE A 206 5.21 -3.98 -15.07
C ILE A 206 5.72 -2.81 -14.23
N VAL A 207 5.95 -1.65 -14.87
CA VAL A 207 6.46 -0.44 -14.24
C VAL A 207 5.61 0.76 -14.65
N GLY A 208 5.19 1.55 -13.65
CA GLY A 208 4.48 2.81 -13.84
C GLY A 208 5.41 4.01 -13.99
N SER A 209 5.00 4.95 -14.82
CA SER A 209 5.60 6.29 -14.95
C SER A 209 4.50 7.35 -15.07
N GLU A 210 4.85 8.63 -15.06
CA GLU A 210 3.90 9.72 -15.35
C GLU A 210 3.28 9.64 -16.76
N GLN A 211 3.97 8.98 -17.69
CA GLN A 211 3.53 8.84 -19.08
C GLN A 211 2.65 7.61 -19.32
N GLY A 212 2.68 6.62 -18.42
CA GLY A 212 1.90 5.38 -18.59
C GLY A 212 2.44 4.21 -17.78
N VAL A 213 1.92 3.04 -18.13
CA VAL A 213 2.36 1.75 -17.56
C VAL A 213 3.07 0.95 -18.65
N HIS A 214 4.27 0.51 -18.36
CA HIS A 214 5.19 -0.08 -19.32
C HIS A 214 5.55 -1.51 -18.95
N ARG A 215 5.90 -2.31 -19.94
CA ARG A 215 6.57 -3.60 -19.75
C ARG A 215 8.06 -3.41 -19.97
N VAL A 216 8.84 -3.78 -18.97
CA VAL A 216 10.31 -3.67 -19.02
C VAL A 216 10.95 -5.03 -18.80
N SER A 217 12.23 -5.13 -19.14
CA SER A 217 13.05 -6.30 -18.83
C SER A 217 14.25 -5.84 -18.00
N LEU A 218 14.53 -6.58 -16.92
CA LEU A 218 15.69 -6.35 -16.06
C LEU A 218 16.63 -7.53 -16.12
N SER A 219 17.90 -7.29 -15.87
CA SER A 219 18.89 -8.37 -15.74
C SER A 219 18.57 -9.22 -14.50
N ALA A 220 18.81 -10.51 -14.60
CA ALA A 220 18.62 -11.44 -13.48
C ALA A 220 19.48 -11.08 -12.24
N VAL A 221 20.56 -10.32 -12.41
CA VAL A 221 21.39 -9.83 -11.29
C VAL A 221 20.75 -8.64 -10.57
N ASP A 222 19.78 -7.98 -11.17
CA ASP A 222 19.09 -6.79 -10.64
C ASP A 222 17.81 -7.13 -9.88
N ILE A 223 17.40 -8.39 -9.93
CA ILE A 223 16.14 -8.84 -9.34
C ILE A 223 16.31 -10.11 -8.50
N GLU A 224 15.43 -10.27 -7.53
CA GLU A 224 15.25 -11.49 -6.74
C GLU A 224 13.84 -12.03 -6.98
N SER A 225 13.73 -13.34 -7.22
CA SER A 225 12.41 -13.99 -7.30
C SER A 225 11.79 -14.09 -5.91
N VAL A 226 10.56 -13.60 -5.78
CA VAL A 226 9.79 -13.70 -4.54
C VAL A 226 9.22 -15.11 -4.35
N SER A 227 8.68 -15.69 -5.42
CA SER A 227 8.02 -17.01 -5.38
C SER A 227 8.96 -18.20 -5.20
N GLY A 228 10.26 -18.03 -5.46
CA GLY A 228 11.28 -19.07 -5.35
C GLY A 228 12.04 -19.08 -4.02
N ARG A 229 11.84 -18.08 -3.18
CA ARG A 229 12.56 -17.95 -1.91
C ARG A 229 12.04 -18.95 -0.88
N GLU A 230 12.94 -19.74 -0.30
CA GLU A 230 12.58 -20.74 0.71
C GLU A 230 12.28 -20.06 2.06
N LEU A 231 11.12 -20.36 2.65
CA LEU A 231 10.74 -19.88 3.98
C LEU A 231 11.44 -20.71 5.06
N THR A 232 12.58 -20.24 5.54
CA THR A 232 13.29 -20.82 6.68
C THR A 232 13.43 -19.79 7.81
N ARG A 233 13.62 -20.26 9.06
CA ARG A 233 13.87 -19.35 10.18
C ARG A 233 15.09 -18.44 9.93
N ARG A 234 16.13 -18.97 9.31
CA ARG A 234 17.33 -18.22 8.95
C ARG A 234 17.00 -17.13 7.95
N ALA A 235 16.32 -17.46 6.84
CA ALA A 235 15.96 -16.50 5.80
C ALA A 235 15.04 -15.38 6.31
N VAL A 236 14.10 -15.70 7.22
CA VAL A 236 13.24 -14.69 7.88
C VAL A 236 14.06 -13.75 8.75
N LEU A 237 15.02 -14.28 9.52
CA LEU A 237 15.90 -13.44 10.36
C LEU A 237 16.86 -12.60 9.51
N GLU A 238 17.44 -13.16 8.46
CA GLU A 238 18.29 -12.41 7.52
C GLU A 238 17.50 -11.26 6.88
N GLU A 239 16.26 -11.49 6.46
CA GLU A 239 15.39 -10.42 5.95
C GLU A 239 15.09 -9.37 7.04
N ALA A 240 14.74 -9.78 8.26
CA ALA A 240 14.48 -8.86 9.35
C ALA A 240 15.70 -7.97 9.65
N PHE A 241 16.91 -8.52 9.61
CA PHE A 241 18.14 -7.78 9.84
C PHE A 241 18.48 -6.76 8.74
N THR A 242 17.94 -6.89 7.54
CA THR A 242 18.11 -5.83 6.51
C THR A 242 17.45 -4.51 6.90
N HIS A 243 16.50 -4.55 7.83
CA HIS A 243 15.77 -3.39 8.36
C HIS A 243 16.36 -2.86 9.69
N LEU A 244 17.48 -3.41 10.13
CA LEU A 244 18.11 -2.97 11.38
C LEU A 244 18.64 -1.53 11.27
N GLY A 245 18.25 -0.68 12.20
CA GLY A 245 18.64 0.73 12.22
C GLY A 245 17.68 1.66 11.47
N GLU A 246 16.60 1.14 10.87
CA GLU A 246 15.53 1.98 10.35
C GLU A 246 14.74 2.64 11.49
N ASP A 247 14.32 3.89 11.26
CA ASP A 247 13.45 4.60 12.20
C ASP A 247 12.06 3.95 12.26
N TYR A 248 11.44 4.03 13.43
CA TYR A 248 10.04 3.67 13.59
C TYR A 248 9.13 4.75 13.01
N GLY A 249 8.11 4.36 12.24
CA GLY A 249 7.11 5.27 11.68
C GLY A 249 5.70 4.70 11.73
N TRP A 250 4.86 5.25 12.60
CA TRP A 250 3.45 4.84 12.70
C TRP A 250 2.75 4.95 11.34
N GLY A 251 2.06 3.88 10.93
CA GLY A 251 1.36 3.84 9.65
C GLY A 251 2.28 3.94 8.42
N GLY A 252 3.59 3.76 8.57
CA GLY A 252 4.54 3.93 7.48
C GLY A 252 4.97 5.40 7.27
N TYR A 253 4.90 6.23 8.32
CA TYR A 253 5.31 7.62 8.27
C TYR A 253 6.68 7.79 7.61
N ARG A 254 6.76 8.66 6.58
CA ARG A 254 7.97 8.90 5.76
C ARG A 254 8.62 7.63 5.18
N GLY A 255 7.81 6.61 4.87
CA GLY A 255 8.32 5.36 4.34
C GLY A 255 8.94 4.41 5.36
N ALA A 256 9.04 4.81 6.65
CA ALA A 256 9.49 3.96 7.74
C ALA A 256 8.48 2.84 8.05
N ARG A 257 8.81 1.97 9.01
CA ARG A 257 7.96 0.84 9.37
C ARG A 257 7.44 0.94 10.80
N ASP A 258 6.18 0.63 11.00
CA ASP A 258 5.67 0.19 12.30
C ASP A 258 5.79 -1.35 12.41
N CYS A 259 5.45 -1.90 13.58
CA CYS A 259 5.59 -3.33 13.85
C CYS A 259 4.84 -4.21 12.84
N SER A 260 3.62 -3.87 12.47
CA SER A 260 2.83 -4.65 11.52
C SER A 260 3.31 -4.48 10.08
N ARG A 261 3.81 -3.30 9.70
CA ARG A 261 4.42 -3.10 8.38
C ARG A 261 5.73 -3.87 8.23
N LEU A 262 6.55 -3.93 9.28
CA LEU A 262 7.76 -4.73 9.28
C LEU A 262 7.45 -6.21 9.00
N MET A 263 6.48 -6.77 9.73
CA MET A 263 6.05 -8.15 9.50
C MET A 263 5.51 -8.36 8.09
N LEU A 264 4.65 -7.45 7.61
CA LEU A 264 4.11 -7.52 6.26
C LEU A 264 5.22 -7.55 5.21
N ASP A 265 6.22 -6.67 5.30
CA ASP A 265 7.32 -6.57 4.33
C ASP A 265 8.25 -7.79 4.38
N ILE A 266 8.60 -8.28 5.58
CA ILE A 266 9.41 -9.49 5.73
C ILE A 266 8.73 -10.69 5.06
N PHE A 267 7.46 -10.93 5.36
CA PHE A 267 6.75 -12.09 4.81
C PHE A 267 6.39 -11.92 3.32
N ALA A 268 6.19 -10.67 2.85
CA ALA A 268 6.00 -10.40 1.43
C ALA A 268 7.21 -10.85 0.59
N SER A 269 8.43 -10.77 1.14
CA SER A 269 9.64 -11.24 0.46
C SER A 269 9.68 -12.77 0.23
N PHE A 270 8.75 -13.51 0.84
CA PHE A 270 8.54 -14.96 0.65
C PHE A 270 7.22 -15.26 -0.08
N GLY A 271 6.55 -14.24 -0.64
CA GLY A 271 5.26 -14.39 -1.31
C GLY A 271 4.09 -14.62 -0.35
N ILE A 272 4.26 -14.30 0.94
CA ILE A 272 3.21 -14.38 1.95
C ILE A 272 2.65 -12.99 2.20
N HIS A 273 1.35 -12.82 1.98
CA HIS A 273 0.69 -11.53 2.16
C HIS A 273 -0.05 -11.49 3.49
N LEU A 274 0.44 -10.67 4.41
CA LEU A 274 -0.20 -10.44 5.71
C LEU A 274 -1.15 -9.25 5.64
N PRO A 275 -2.20 -9.22 6.51
CA PRO A 275 -3.03 -8.03 6.69
C PRO A 275 -2.20 -6.87 7.26
N ARG A 276 -2.67 -5.63 7.04
CA ARG A 276 -1.93 -4.43 7.47
C ARG A 276 -1.91 -4.25 8.99
N PHE A 277 -2.99 -4.58 9.66
CA PHE A 277 -3.15 -4.30 11.10
C PHE A 277 -2.78 -5.51 11.95
N SER A 278 -1.99 -5.26 13.01
CA SER A 278 -1.48 -6.32 13.90
C SER A 278 -2.58 -7.17 14.56
N GLY A 279 -3.76 -6.61 14.78
CA GLY A 279 -4.90 -7.38 15.30
C GLY A 279 -5.46 -8.44 14.33
N ASN A 280 -5.08 -8.33 13.05
CA ASN A 280 -5.50 -9.26 12.00
C ASN A 280 -4.35 -10.17 11.53
N GLN A 281 -3.11 -9.91 11.94
CA GLN A 281 -1.92 -10.74 11.69
C GLN A 281 -1.84 -11.90 12.66
#